data_49025426d19cafa26ff3d08b49fa6ea7
#
_entry.id   49025426d19cafa26ff3d08b49fa6ea7
#
_cell.length_a   1.000
_cell.length_b   1.000
_cell.length_c   1.000
_cell.angle_alpha   90.00
_cell.angle_beta   90.00
_cell.angle_gamma   90.00
#
_symmetry.space_group_name_H-M   'P 1'
#
loop_
_entity.id
_entity.type
_entity.pdbx_description
1 polymer ?
#
loop_
_entity_poly.entity_id
_entity_poly.type
_entity_poly.pdbx_seq_one_letter_code
_entity_poly.pdbx_strand_id
1 'polypeptide(L)'
;MESIIGDLAKVGIEVTSDTPEWSALLSKYDNMDFQIGRLGWVADYPIMDNFLYPLFHSDSLGGDNKSGYSNAEVDKMIMDARGIPDDAARIAKMQEADALIGADLPVIPLMFYTHTLVGSSRIKNLYIDPQKKAYLGRAELSA
;
A
#
# COMPACT_ATOMS: atom_id res chain seq x y z
N MET A 1 -11.95 -9.61 -6.54
CA MET A 1 -12.92 -9.58 -5.41
C MET A 1 -13.83 -10.80 -5.40
N GLU A 2 -14.41 -11.17 -6.52
CA GLU A 2 -15.32 -12.34 -6.60
C GLU A 2 -14.75 -13.63 -6.01
N SER A 3 -13.46 -13.92 -6.26
CA SER A 3 -12.79 -15.10 -5.67
C SER A 3 -12.80 -15.07 -4.14
N ILE A 4 -12.46 -13.91 -3.54
CA ILE A 4 -12.44 -13.74 -2.09
C ILE A 4 -13.85 -13.90 -1.51
N ILE A 5 -14.86 -13.30 -2.16
CA ILE A 5 -16.27 -13.45 -1.76
C ILE A 5 -16.68 -14.92 -1.80
N GLY A 6 -16.31 -15.63 -2.88
CA GLY A 6 -16.60 -17.06 -3.01
C GLY A 6 -15.87 -17.92 -1.98
N ASP A 7 -14.67 -17.57 -1.57
CA ASP A 7 -13.94 -18.29 -0.53
C ASP A 7 -14.50 -18.02 0.87
N LEU A 8 -14.91 -16.79 1.16
CA LEU A 8 -15.61 -16.45 2.40
C LEU A 8 -16.94 -17.16 2.54
N ALA A 9 -17.70 -17.28 1.44
CA ALA A 9 -18.96 -18.03 1.45
C ALA A 9 -18.79 -19.51 1.82
N LYS A 10 -17.66 -20.14 1.43
CA LYS A 10 -17.37 -21.55 1.78
C LYS A 10 -17.19 -21.78 3.29
N VAL A 11 -16.85 -20.73 4.02
CA VAL A 11 -16.70 -20.78 5.49
C VAL A 11 -17.87 -20.10 6.22
N GLY A 12 -18.97 -19.84 5.49
CA GLY A 12 -20.22 -19.34 6.07
C GLY A 12 -20.27 -17.80 6.25
N ILE A 13 -19.37 -17.06 5.61
CA ILE A 13 -19.38 -15.60 5.64
C ILE A 13 -20.02 -15.09 4.37
N GLU A 14 -21.22 -14.49 4.51
CA GLU A 14 -21.90 -13.82 3.40
C GLU A 14 -21.39 -12.39 3.24
N VAL A 15 -20.98 -12.05 2.01
CA VAL A 15 -20.44 -10.75 1.68
C VAL A 15 -21.29 -10.09 0.60
N THR A 16 -21.80 -8.89 0.88
CA THR A 16 -22.42 -8.00 -0.10
C THR A 16 -21.37 -7.02 -0.61
N SER A 17 -21.12 -7.06 -1.92
CA SER A 17 -20.16 -6.15 -2.56
C SER A 17 -20.78 -4.77 -2.78
N ASP A 18 -20.07 -3.74 -2.33
CA ASP A 18 -20.37 -2.34 -2.63
C ASP A 18 -19.19 -1.74 -3.43
N THR A 19 -19.46 -1.21 -4.60
CA THR A 19 -18.44 -0.66 -5.52
C THR A 19 -18.81 0.76 -5.95
N PRO A 20 -18.78 1.73 -5.04
CA PRO A 20 -19.09 3.10 -5.36
C PRO A 20 -18.02 3.73 -6.26
N GLU A 21 -18.32 4.92 -6.79
CA GLU A 21 -17.34 5.78 -7.44
C GLU A 21 -16.13 6.06 -6.53
N TRP A 22 -14.95 6.29 -7.12
CA TRP A 22 -13.69 6.38 -6.39
C TRP A 22 -13.70 7.44 -5.27
N SER A 23 -14.24 8.63 -5.54
CA SER A 23 -14.34 9.70 -4.54
C SER A 23 -15.24 9.32 -3.36
N ALA A 24 -16.37 8.65 -3.65
CA ALA A 24 -17.29 8.16 -2.63
C ALA A 24 -16.67 7.00 -1.83
N LEU A 25 -15.90 6.13 -2.48
CA LEU A 25 -15.14 5.06 -1.81
C LEU A 25 -14.14 5.65 -0.82
N LEU A 26 -13.34 6.63 -1.24
CA LEU A 26 -12.38 7.29 -0.36
C LEU A 26 -13.08 7.94 0.84
N SER A 27 -14.20 8.61 0.63
CA SER A 27 -14.99 9.20 1.71
C SER A 27 -15.50 8.16 2.71
N LYS A 28 -15.92 6.99 2.25
CA LYS A 28 -16.27 5.87 3.15
C LYS A 28 -15.08 5.41 3.97
N TYR A 29 -13.90 5.28 3.36
CA TYR A 29 -12.68 4.90 4.08
C TYR A 29 -12.25 5.97 5.09
N ASP A 30 -12.34 7.26 4.73
CA ASP A 30 -12.01 8.36 5.65
C ASP A 30 -12.90 8.39 6.87
N ASN A 31 -14.16 8.00 6.71
CA ASN A 31 -15.15 7.94 7.79
C ASN A 31 -15.24 6.56 8.47
N MET A 32 -14.39 5.59 8.10
CA MET A 32 -14.44 4.22 8.59
C MET A 32 -15.81 3.53 8.37
N ASP A 33 -16.54 3.93 7.31
CA ASP A 33 -17.88 3.43 6.95
C ASP A 33 -17.77 2.20 6.05
N PHE A 34 -17.16 1.14 6.57
CA PHE A 34 -17.02 -0.16 5.91
C PHE A 34 -16.73 -1.26 6.94
N GLN A 35 -17.04 -2.51 6.58
CA GLN A 35 -16.67 -3.68 7.39
C GLN A 35 -15.39 -4.33 6.87
N ILE A 36 -15.31 -4.52 5.56
CA ILE A 36 -14.12 -5.05 4.86
C ILE A 36 -13.83 -4.12 3.70
N GLY A 37 -12.66 -3.54 3.65
CA GLY A 37 -12.20 -2.68 2.57
C GLY A 37 -11.05 -3.28 1.80
N ARG A 38 -10.91 -2.97 0.51
CA ARG A 38 -9.77 -3.34 -0.30
C ARG A 38 -9.12 -2.11 -0.89
N LEU A 39 -7.87 -1.91 -0.56
CA LEU A 39 -7.01 -0.86 -1.14
C LEU A 39 -5.67 -1.44 -1.60
N GLY A 40 -4.90 -0.64 -2.29
CA GLY A 40 -3.51 -0.91 -2.61
C GLY A 40 -2.68 0.33 -2.38
N TRP A 41 -1.38 0.14 -2.21
CA TRP A 41 -0.41 1.21 -2.04
C TRP A 41 0.66 1.14 -3.11
N VAL A 42 1.03 2.27 -3.65
CA VAL A 42 2.20 2.43 -4.52
C VAL A 42 3.11 3.43 -3.83
N ALA A 43 4.35 3.03 -3.55
CA ALA A 43 5.28 3.90 -2.85
C ALA A 43 5.60 5.17 -3.64
N ASP A 44 5.58 6.33 -2.99
CA ASP A 44 6.05 7.60 -3.54
C ASP A 44 7.57 7.64 -3.63
N TYR A 45 8.24 6.92 -2.73
CA TYR A 45 9.69 6.71 -2.69
C TYR A 45 10.00 5.30 -2.18
N PRO A 46 11.10 4.66 -2.68
CA PRO A 46 11.29 3.21 -2.56
C PRO A 46 11.97 2.80 -1.25
N ILE A 47 11.42 3.18 -0.10
CA ILE A 47 11.87 2.71 1.21
C ILE A 47 10.68 2.25 2.07
N MET A 48 10.94 1.44 3.09
CA MET A 48 9.91 0.86 3.97
C MET A 48 9.08 1.93 4.68
N ASP A 49 9.67 3.07 5.02
CA ASP A 49 8.98 4.18 5.68
C ASP A 49 7.71 4.61 4.94
N ASN A 50 7.73 4.60 3.60
CA ASN A 50 6.55 4.96 2.79
C ASN A 50 5.41 3.93 2.82
N PHE A 51 5.64 2.79 3.42
CA PHE A 51 4.59 1.80 3.70
C PHE A 51 4.19 1.84 5.17
N LEU A 52 5.15 1.95 6.09
CA LEU A 52 4.86 1.81 7.51
C LEU A 52 4.22 3.06 8.09
N TYR A 53 4.80 4.25 7.85
CA TYR A 53 4.28 5.48 8.44
C TYR A 53 2.90 5.88 7.91
N PRO A 54 2.67 6.04 6.59
CA PRO A 54 1.37 6.48 6.11
C PRO A 54 0.26 5.47 6.36
N LEU A 55 0.55 4.17 6.36
CA LEU A 55 -0.50 3.16 6.44
C LEU A 55 -0.78 2.68 7.88
N PHE A 56 0.18 2.81 8.82
CA PHE A 56 0.06 2.20 10.13
C PHE A 56 0.39 3.11 11.31
N HIS A 57 1.04 4.26 11.12
CA HIS A 57 1.27 5.20 12.21
C HIS A 57 -0.04 5.90 12.60
N SER A 58 -0.26 6.14 13.91
CA SER A 58 -1.49 6.75 14.40
C SER A 58 -1.71 8.19 13.93
N ASP A 59 -0.63 8.97 13.67
CA ASP A 59 -0.72 10.32 13.10
C ASP A 59 -1.33 10.33 11.69
N SER A 60 -1.36 9.19 11.01
CA SER A 60 -1.91 9.04 9.66
C SER A 60 -3.39 8.64 9.65
N LEU A 61 -4.02 8.54 10.84
CA LEU A 61 -5.47 8.32 10.96
C LEU A 61 -6.25 9.48 10.35
N GLY A 62 -7.29 9.16 9.59
CA GLY A 62 -8.05 10.14 8.79
C GLY A 62 -7.33 10.58 7.51
N GLY A 63 -6.07 10.17 7.33
CA GLY A 63 -5.30 10.28 6.08
C GLY A 63 -5.19 8.92 5.38
N ASP A 64 -3.97 8.42 5.18
CA ASP A 64 -3.72 7.17 4.45
C ASP A 64 -3.90 5.90 5.30
N ASN A 65 -3.86 6.01 6.62
CA ASN A 65 -4.17 4.91 7.53
C ASN A 65 -5.70 4.64 7.53
N LYS A 66 -6.14 3.87 6.54
CA LYS A 66 -7.56 3.49 6.36
C LYS A 66 -7.94 2.24 7.16
N SER A 67 -6.99 1.61 7.83
CA SER A 67 -7.26 0.46 8.69
C SER A 67 -7.77 0.85 10.08
N GLY A 68 -7.58 2.10 10.48
CA GLY A 68 -7.85 2.56 11.85
C GLY A 68 -6.85 2.03 12.87
N TYR A 69 -5.75 1.42 12.42
CA TYR A 69 -4.73 0.85 13.29
C TYR A 69 -4.03 1.92 14.11
N SER A 70 -3.83 1.64 15.38
CA SER A 70 -3.10 2.51 16.31
C SER A 70 -2.42 1.64 17.38
N ASN A 71 -1.10 1.69 17.40
CA ASN A 71 -0.27 1.00 18.38
C ASN A 71 0.93 1.89 18.74
N ALA A 72 0.96 2.38 19.98
CA ALA A 72 1.99 3.32 20.43
C ALA A 72 3.42 2.74 20.39
N GLU A 73 3.57 1.42 20.49
CA GLU A 73 4.87 0.76 20.35
C GLU A 73 5.35 0.79 18.88
N VAL A 74 4.44 0.50 17.94
CA VAL A 74 4.70 0.60 16.49
C VAL A 74 5.02 2.03 16.11
N ASP A 75 4.22 3.00 16.57
CA ASP A 75 4.45 4.42 16.32
C ASP A 75 5.87 4.82 16.75
N LYS A 76 6.24 4.43 17.98
CA LYS A 76 7.59 4.70 18.49
C LYS A 76 8.68 4.03 17.67
N MET A 77 8.51 2.76 17.28
CA MET A 77 9.49 2.03 16.47
C MET A 77 9.72 2.69 15.12
N ILE A 78 8.65 3.12 14.44
CA ILE A 78 8.72 3.84 13.15
C ILE A 78 9.49 5.15 13.34
N MET A 79 9.16 5.94 14.35
CA MET A 79 9.82 7.23 14.60
C MET A 79 11.28 7.06 15.02
N ASP A 80 11.60 6.09 15.85
CA ASP A 80 12.98 5.76 16.22
C ASP A 80 13.79 5.37 14.97
N ALA A 81 13.24 4.53 14.09
CA ALA A 81 13.89 4.11 12.85
C ALA A 81 14.19 5.30 11.90
N ARG A 82 13.28 6.25 11.80
CA ARG A 82 13.47 7.47 11.00
C ARG A 82 14.67 8.32 11.45
N GLY A 83 15.00 8.25 12.74
CA GLY A 83 16.18 8.93 13.31
C GLY A 83 17.50 8.23 13.08
N ILE A 84 17.54 7.02 12.50
CA ILE A 84 18.76 6.23 12.30
C ILE A 84 19.41 6.59 10.96
N PRO A 85 20.64 7.17 10.94
CA PRO A 85 21.33 7.52 9.70
C PRO A 85 21.83 6.31 8.89
N ASP A 86 22.22 5.25 9.58
CA ASP A 86 22.73 4.02 8.95
C ASP A 86 21.58 3.24 8.31
N ASP A 87 21.69 2.97 7.01
CA ASP A 87 20.62 2.32 6.23
C ASP A 87 20.31 0.91 6.72
N ALA A 88 21.32 0.12 7.07
CA ALA A 88 21.11 -1.26 7.49
C ALA A 88 20.42 -1.33 8.86
N ALA A 89 20.85 -0.49 9.80
CA ALA A 89 20.24 -0.39 11.12
C ALA A 89 18.82 0.15 11.03
N ARG A 90 18.56 1.15 10.17
CA ARG A 90 17.22 1.69 9.93
C ARG A 90 16.28 0.63 9.36
N ILE A 91 16.72 -0.13 8.36
CA ILE A 91 15.92 -1.22 7.76
C ILE A 91 15.63 -2.29 8.81
N ALA A 92 16.61 -2.71 9.59
CA ALA A 92 16.38 -3.70 10.65
C ALA A 92 15.31 -3.23 11.65
N LYS A 93 15.37 -1.95 12.07
CA LYS A 93 14.36 -1.38 12.97
C LYS A 93 12.98 -1.28 12.35
N MET A 94 12.88 -0.93 11.07
CA MET A 94 11.62 -0.95 10.33
C MET A 94 11.04 -2.36 10.19
N GLN A 95 11.89 -3.38 10.02
CA GLN A 95 11.47 -4.78 9.97
C GLN A 95 10.91 -5.28 11.31
N GLU A 96 11.44 -4.79 12.44
CA GLU A 96 10.86 -5.08 13.77
C GLU A 96 9.43 -4.49 13.88
N ALA A 97 9.23 -3.25 13.44
CA ALA A 97 7.91 -2.64 13.41
C ALA A 97 6.94 -3.39 12.46
N ASP A 98 7.41 -3.76 11.27
CA ASP A 98 6.63 -4.54 10.29
C ASP A 98 6.20 -5.90 10.86
N ALA A 99 7.09 -6.58 11.59
CA ALA A 99 6.77 -7.85 12.25
C ALA A 99 5.67 -7.70 13.31
N LEU A 100 5.69 -6.60 14.09
CA LEU A 100 4.66 -6.32 15.09
C LEU A 100 3.32 -5.97 14.44
N ILE A 101 3.33 -5.15 13.38
CA ILE A 101 2.14 -4.86 12.57
C ILE A 101 1.56 -6.16 12.01
N GLY A 102 2.42 -7.04 11.48
CA GLY A 102 2.01 -8.35 10.96
C GLY A 102 1.39 -9.25 12.03
N ALA A 103 1.87 -9.19 13.27
CA ALA A 103 1.29 -9.94 14.39
C ALA A 103 -0.09 -9.40 14.81
N ASP A 104 -0.27 -8.07 14.78
CA ASP A 104 -1.54 -7.41 15.09
C ASP A 104 -2.57 -7.56 13.95
N LEU A 105 -2.10 -7.81 12.73
CA LEU A 105 -2.89 -8.09 11.52
C LEU A 105 -3.98 -7.03 11.22
N PRO A 106 -3.68 -5.73 11.21
CA PRO A 106 -4.67 -4.71 10.86
C PRO A 106 -5.12 -4.78 9.40
N VAL A 107 -4.29 -5.38 8.53
CA VAL A 107 -4.57 -5.63 7.12
C VAL A 107 -4.12 -7.03 6.74
N ILE A 108 -4.76 -7.61 5.73
CA ILE A 108 -4.39 -8.90 5.13
C ILE A 108 -3.67 -8.61 3.81
N PRO A 109 -2.34 -8.76 3.72
CA PRO A 109 -1.61 -8.60 2.46
C PRO A 109 -2.04 -9.66 1.44
N LEU A 110 -2.45 -9.23 0.24
CA LEU A 110 -2.95 -10.16 -0.78
C LEU A 110 -1.92 -10.44 -1.86
N MET A 111 -1.24 -9.41 -2.37
CA MET A 111 -0.33 -9.56 -3.49
C MET A 111 0.58 -8.34 -3.66
N PHE A 112 1.70 -8.55 -4.31
CA PHE A 112 2.48 -7.48 -4.93
C PHE A 112 2.03 -7.29 -6.37
N TYR A 113 1.75 -6.03 -6.74
CA TYR A 113 1.33 -5.72 -8.11
C TYR A 113 2.50 -5.84 -9.08
N THR A 114 2.24 -6.42 -10.24
CA THR A 114 3.09 -6.29 -11.42
C THR A 114 2.46 -5.31 -12.39
N HIS A 115 3.28 -4.56 -13.09
CA HIS A 115 2.82 -3.60 -14.10
C HIS A 115 3.15 -4.11 -15.49
N THR A 116 2.12 -4.22 -16.32
CA THR A 116 2.29 -4.51 -17.73
C THR A 116 2.24 -3.20 -18.50
N LEU A 117 3.32 -2.93 -19.25
CA LEU A 117 3.40 -1.79 -20.13
C LEU A 117 3.21 -2.24 -21.57
N VAL A 118 2.32 -1.57 -22.27
CA VAL A 118 2.16 -1.74 -23.72
C VAL A 118 2.58 -0.44 -24.40
N GLY A 119 3.62 -0.54 -25.21
CA GLY A 119 4.13 0.58 -26.01
C GLY A 119 4.14 0.25 -27.50
N SER A 120 4.06 1.27 -28.35
CA SER A 120 4.29 1.11 -29.79
C SER A 120 5.72 0.62 -30.05
N SER A 121 5.91 -0.29 -30.99
CA SER A 121 7.25 -0.72 -31.46
C SER A 121 8.12 0.43 -31.99
N ARG A 122 7.51 1.57 -32.31
CA ARG A 122 8.21 2.80 -32.72
C ARG A 122 8.84 3.55 -31.55
N ILE A 123 8.47 3.23 -30.30
CA ILE A 123 9.04 3.89 -29.11
C ILE A 123 10.20 3.02 -28.61
N LYS A 124 11.39 3.62 -28.59
CA LYS A 124 12.60 3.02 -27.99
C LYS A 124 12.91 3.68 -26.67
N ASN A 125 13.64 2.98 -25.81
CA ASN A 125 14.12 3.48 -24.52
C ASN A 125 13.00 3.94 -23.57
N LEU A 126 11.76 3.43 -23.72
CA LEU A 126 10.70 3.67 -22.78
C LEU A 126 10.98 2.87 -21.49
N TYR A 127 11.09 3.59 -20.39
CA TYR A 127 11.30 3.00 -19.08
C TYR A 127 10.21 3.45 -18.10
N ILE A 128 9.65 2.50 -17.36
CA ILE A 128 8.76 2.76 -16.24
C ILE A 128 9.36 2.10 -15.01
N ASP A 129 9.48 2.84 -13.92
CA ASP A 129 9.98 2.31 -12.66
C ASP A 129 8.89 1.54 -11.89
N PRO A 130 9.27 0.83 -10.81
CA PRO A 130 8.32 0.13 -9.94
C PRO A 130 7.27 1.04 -9.28
N GLN A 131 7.53 2.35 -9.22
CA GLN A 131 6.62 3.37 -8.72
C GLN A 131 5.63 3.89 -9.79
N LYS A 132 5.56 3.25 -10.96
CA LYS A 132 4.74 3.63 -12.14
C LYS A 132 5.13 4.97 -12.78
N LYS A 133 6.32 5.48 -12.53
CA LYS A 133 6.80 6.72 -13.18
C LYS A 133 7.37 6.41 -14.55
N ALA A 134 6.80 7.02 -15.59
CA ALA A 134 7.30 6.90 -16.96
C ALA A 134 8.41 7.93 -17.21
N TYR A 135 9.57 7.45 -17.63
CA TYR A 135 10.73 8.29 -17.95
C TYR A 135 10.78 8.54 -19.46
N LEU A 136 10.10 9.59 -19.89
CA LEU A 136 9.98 9.95 -21.31
C LEU A 136 11.22 10.71 -21.84
N GLY A 137 12.05 11.28 -20.97
CA GLY A 137 13.22 12.07 -21.38
C GLY A 137 14.31 11.29 -22.13
N ARG A 138 14.23 9.96 -22.14
CA ARG A 138 15.12 9.07 -22.91
C ARG A 138 14.39 8.30 -24.00
N ALA A 139 13.08 8.51 -24.12
CA ALA A 139 12.29 7.84 -25.13
C ALA A 139 12.55 8.47 -26.51
N GLU A 140 12.69 7.63 -27.51
CA GLU A 140 12.95 8.02 -28.90
C GLU A 140 11.90 7.40 -29.81
N LEU A 141 11.54 8.11 -30.87
CA LEU A 141 10.70 7.55 -31.92
C LEU A 141 11.59 7.02 -33.02
N SER A 142 11.45 5.75 -33.37
CA SER A 142 12.05 5.22 -34.61
C SER A 142 11.28 5.74 -35.82
N ALA A 143 12.00 6.10 -36.85
CA ALA A 143 11.44 6.40 -38.14
C ALA A 143 10.64 5.22 -38.73
#